data_dd17490e8e50c09322462d2b49b9772c
#
_entry.id   dd17490e8e50c09322462d2b49b9772c
#
_cell.length_a   1.000
_cell.length_b   1.000
_cell.length_c   1.000
_cell.angle_alpha   90.00
_cell.angle_beta   90.00
_cell.angle_gamma   90.00
#
_symmetry.space_group_name_H-M   'P 1'
#
loop_
_entity.id
_entity.type
_entity.pdbx_description
1 polymer ?
#
loop_
_entity_poly.entity_id
_entity_poly.type
_entity_poly.pdbx_seq_one_letter_code
_entity_poly.pdbx_strand_id
1 'polypeptide(L)'
;MVLALNVGVGFAQTIPYEKPEWGAYTKGEEGFLMAHVVNWPKDGKLVIDRAIKPREARLLSDPDKKIKIKLIDDKLTVLLPEQAPEEQITVVKIQLIPNDDWANFGRYKKANKELKAPTKKENRVVFMGNSITEKWVMFHEDFFTENNYIGRGISGQTSSQMLLRFKPDVVNLKPKAVVIHAGTNDIAGNRGPISIAEIADNIFSMAEIAKANNIKVVLASVLPASSYSWSPSVEPIAKISELNALIKAYAKKNRIVYLDYYTPMVNADKGLIKAYGRDTVHPNLDGYAIMEPLVKAAIKKAL
;
A
#
# COMPACT_ATOMS: atom_id res chain seq x y z
N MET A 1 3.48 -27.59 25.42
CA MET A 1 2.49 -26.89 26.27
C MET A 1 2.81 -25.40 26.16
N VAL A 2 2.06 -24.68 25.31
CA VAL A 2 2.32 -23.26 25.06
C VAL A 2 1.58 -22.48 26.12
N LEU A 3 2.30 -21.91 27.08
CA LEU A 3 1.72 -20.94 28.01
C LEU A 3 1.43 -19.65 27.27
N ALA A 4 0.16 -19.33 27.10
CA ALA A 4 -0.28 -18.01 26.73
C ALA A 4 -0.13 -17.10 27.94
N LEU A 5 0.92 -16.26 27.97
CA LEU A 5 1.04 -15.16 28.91
C LEU A 5 0.07 -14.06 28.51
N ASN A 6 -1.10 -14.03 29.19
CA ASN A 6 -1.98 -12.88 29.20
C ASN A 6 -1.35 -11.79 30.09
N VAL A 7 -0.59 -10.89 29.50
CA VAL A 7 -0.23 -9.64 30.15
C VAL A 7 -1.19 -8.59 29.60
N GLY A 8 -2.18 -8.24 30.42
CA GLY A 8 -3.14 -7.19 30.11
C GLY A 8 -2.46 -5.82 30.09
N VAL A 9 -2.11 -5.34 28.92
CA VAL A 9 -1.90 -3.92 28.59
C VAL A 9 -2.32 -3.75 27.12
N GLY A 10 -3.08 -2.73 26.86
CA GLY A 10 -3.80 -2.39 25.65
C GLY A 10 -3.22 -2.86 24.32
N PHE A 11 -4.10 -3.42 23.51
CA PHE A 11 -4.02 -3.85 22.11
C PHE A 11 -2.71 -3.57 21.37
N ALA A 12 -1.72 -4.45 21.54
CA ALA A 12 -0.61 -4.57 20.61
C ALA A 12 -1.15 -5.22 19.33
N GLN A 13 -1.33 -4.44 18.27
CA GLN A 13 -1.62 -5.00 16.94
C GLN A 13 -0.48 -5.95 16.56
N THR A 14 -0.75 -7.24 16.57
CA THR A 14 0.12 -8.26 15.99
C THR A 14 0.24 -7.96 14.51
N ILE A 15 1.44 -7.63 14.06
CA ILE A 15 1.74 -7.43 12.65
C ILE A 15 1.81 -8.84 12.03
N PRO A 16 1.01 -9.19 11.00
CA PRO A 16 1.05 -10.51 10.38
C PRO A 16 2.29 -10.62 9.50
N TYR A 17 3.36 -11.20 10.04
CA TYR A 17 4.56 -11.59 9.31
C TYR A 17 4.95 -13.01 9.70
N GLU A 18 5.67 -13.70 8.80
CA GLU A 18 6.31 -14.96 9.13
C GLU A 18 7.05 -14.83 10.47
N LYS A 19 6.75 -15.72 11.39
CA LYS A 19 7.31 -15.70 12.74
C LYS A 19 8.82 -16.01 12.60
N PRO A 20 9.73 -15.08 12.91
CA PRO A 20 11.15 -15.34 12.79
C PRO A 20 11.59 -16.44 13.77
N GLU A 21 12.63 -17.19 13.42
CA GLU A 21 13.15 -18.29 14.26
C GLU A 21 13.55 -17.83 15.67
N TRP A 22 14.01 -16.58 15.79
CA TRP A 22 14.44 -16.01 17.07
C TRP A 22 13.29 -15.56 17.99
N GLY A 23 12.03 -15.44 17.50
CA GLY A 23 10.91 -15.03 18.36
C GLY A 23 9.80 -14.30 17.64
N ALA A 24 9.46 -13.10 18.09
CA ALA A 24 8.39 -12.29 17.52
C ALA A 24 8.68 -10.80 17.68
N TYR A 25 7.97 -9.94 16.91
CA TYR A 25 7.96 -8.52 17.16
C TYR A 25 6.55 -7.97 17.31
N THR A 26 6.45 -6.94 18.14
CA THR A 26 5.24 -6.18 18.34
C THR A 26 5.51 -4.70 18.06
N LYS A 27 4.47 -3.98 17.68
CA LYS A 27 4.53 -2.53 17.62
C LYS A 27 4.56 -2.01 19.06
N GLY A 28 5.60 -1.27 19.41
CA GLY A 28 5.67 -0.52 20.67
C GLY A 28 4.88 0.79 20.61
N GLU A 29 5.18 1.70 21.51
CA GLU A 29 4.73 3.08 21.44
C GLU A 29 5.09 3.70 20.08
N GLU A 30 4.49 4.83 19.72
CA GLU A 30 4.72 5.47 18.44
C GLU A 30 6.22 5.66 18.15
N GLY A 31 6.67 5.14 17.02
CA GLY A 31 8.07 5.18 16.61
C GLY A 31 8.98 4.07 17.16
N PHE A 32 8.43 3.06 17.87
CA PHE A 32 9.20 1.92 18.36
C PHE A 32 8.73 0.58 17.80
N LEU A 33 9.69 -0.32 17.57
CA LEU A 33 9.50 -1.74 17.33
C LEU A 33 10.09 -2.52 18.49
N MET A 34 9.33 -3.46 19.06
CA MET A 34 9.77 -4.32 20.15
C MET A 34 10.04 -5.72 19.61
N ALA A 35 11.30 -6.17 19.61
CA ALA A 35 11.66 -7.53 19.23
C ALA A 35 11.79 -8.38 20.51
N HIS A 36 10.92 -9.40 20.62
CA HIS A 36 10.88 -10.36 21.72
C HIS A 36 11.73 -11.57 21.33
N VAL A 37 12.94 -11.66 21.82
CA VAL A 37 13.90 -12.71 21.48
C VAL A 37 13.76 -13.85 22.47
N VAL A 38 13.20 -14.96 21.97
CA VAL A 38 13.00 -16.21 22.74
C VAL A 38 14.17 -17.16 22.49
N ASN A 39 14.63 -17.22 21.25
CA ASN A 39 15.79 -18.03 20.85
C ASN A 39 16.95 -17.09 20.55
N TRP A 40 17.92 -17.00 21.46
CA TRP A 40 19.07 -16.12 21.28
C TRP A 40 19.91 -16.57 20.08
N PRO A 41 20.14 -15.70 19.08
CA PRO A 41 20.91 -16.08 17.89
C PRO A 41 22.37 -16.37 18.24
N LYS A 42 22.86 -17.58 17.89
CA LYS A 42 24.22 -18.03 18.18
C LYS A 42 25.31 -17.19 17.49
N ASP A 43 24.98 -16.58 16.35
CA ASP A 43 25.88 -15.71 15.59
C ASP A 43 25.83 -14.24 16.07
N GLY A 44 25.08 -13.95 17.14
CA GLY A 44 24.93 -12.61 17.70
C GLY A 44 24.18 -11.64 16.79
N LYS A 45 23.42 -12.14 15.79
CA LYS A 45 22.73 -11.28 14.82
C LYS A 45 21.21 -11.49 14.89
N LEU A 46 20.51 -10.45 15.27
CA LEU A 46 19.06 -10.39 15.15
C LEU A 46 18.71 -9.75 13.80
N VAL A 47 18.28 -10.56 12.85
CA VAL A 47 17.89 -10.08 11.51
C VAL A 47 16.38 -9.83 11.50
N ILE A 48 16.00 -8.62 11.13
CA ILE A 48 14.60 -8.22 10.90
C ILE A 48 14.43 -7.99 9.41
N ASP A 49 13.69 -8.89 8.77
CA ASP A 49 13.46 -8.90 7.32
C ASP A 49 12.44 -7.83 6.93
N ARG A 50 12.82 -6.59 7.08
CA ARG A 50 12.01 -5.42 6.73
C ARG A 50 12.89 -4.24 6.36
N ALA A 51 12.44 -3.51 5.33
CA ALA A 51 12.94 -2.18 5.00
C ALA A 51 12.46 -1.16 6.04
N ILE A 52 13.06 -1.18 7.23
CA ILE A 52 12.84 -0.17 8.28
C ILE A 52 14.10 0.66 8.46
N LYS A 53 13.94 1.94 8.72
CA LYS A 53 15.07 2.82 9.04
C LYS A 53 15.18 2.94 10.56
N PRO A 54 16.10 2.21 11.20
CA PRO A 54 16.33 2.32 12.62
C PRO A 54 17.13 3.58 12.92
N ARG A 55 16.82 4.22 14.03
CA ARG A 55 17.65 5.28 14.62
C ARG A 55 18.65 4.69 15.60
N GLU A 56 18.16 3.82 16.47
CA GLU A 56 18.96 3.11 17.47
C GLU A 56 18.22 1.88 17.97
N ALA A 57 18.96 0.96 18.59
CA ALA A 57 18.41 -0.19 19.31
C ALA A 57 19.01 -0.27 20.71
N ARG A 58 18.23 -0.75 21.68
CA ARG A 58 18.62 -0.93 23.08
C ARG A 58 17.96 -2.19 23.64
N LEU A 59 18.55 -2.80 24.65
CA LEU A 59 17.85 -3.79 25.45
C LEU A 59 16.86 -3.07 26.36
N LEU A 60 15.70 -3.66 26.59
CA LEU A 60 14.72 -3.10 27.51
C LEU A 60 15.25 -3.15 28.96
N SER A 61 16.03 -4.18 29.29
CA SER A 61 16.69 -4.37 30.59
C SER A 61 17.92 -3.46 30.80
N ASP A 62 18.49 -2.89 29.72
CA ASP A 62 19.62 -1.94 29.79
C ASP A 62 19.37 -0.77 28.83
N PRO A 63 18.45 0.15 29.20
CA PRO A 63 18.00 1.22 28.31
C PRO A 63 19.06 2.31 28.06
N ASP A 64 20.13 2.34 28.80
CA ASP A 64 21.20 3.33 28.62
C ASP A 64 22.24 2.89 27.61
N LYS A 65 22.37 1.57 27.36
CA LYS A 65 23.36 1.02 26.46
C LYS A 65 22.79 0.83 25.05
N LYS A 66 23.37 1.54 24.07
CA LYS A 66 23.02 1.36 22.64
C LYS A 66 23.62 0.08 22.10
N ILE A 67 22.83 -0.63 21.31
CA ILE A 67 23.26 -1.81 20.54
C ILE A 67 23.58 -1.36 19.12
N LYS A 68 24.66 -1.90 18.54
CA LYS A 68 25.03 -1.62 17.15
C LYS A 68 23.98 -2.20 16.19
N ILE A 69 23.61 -1.39 15.20
CA ILE A 69 22.68 -1.76 14.14
C ILE A 69 23.35 -1.56 12.78
N LYS A 70 23.00 -2.41 11.81
CA LYS A 70 23.45 -2.31 10.42
C LYS A 70 22.26 -2.57 9.50
N LEU A 71 22.26 -1.93 8.34
CA LEU A 71 21.39 -2.31 7.21
C LEU A 71 22.25 -3.12 6.25
N ILE A 72 21.86 -4.36 6.00
CA ILE A 72 22.53 -5.28 5.09
C ILE A 72 21.45 -5.82 4.16
N ASP A 73 21.58 -5.60 2.86
CA ASP A 73 20.62 -6.04 1.83
C ASP A 73 19.16 -5.64 2.16
N ASP A 74 18.97 -4.37 2.55
CA ASP A 74 17.70 -3.80 3.00
C ASP A 74 17.08 -4.46 4.26
N LYS A 75 17.83 -5.36 4.94
CA LYS A 75 17.41 -5.98 6.20
C LYS A 75 18.09 -5.29 7.39
N LEU A 76 17.32 -5.05 8.45
CA LEU A 76 17.90 -4.55 9.69
C LEU A 76 18.57 -5.68 10.45
N THR A 77 19.86 -5.54 10.71
CA THR A 77 20.64 -6.44 11.56
C THR A 77 21.03 -5.72 12.85
N VAL A 78 20.56 -6.23 13.99
CA VAL A 78 20.95 -5.77 15.33
C VAL A 78 22.04 -6.72 15.83
N LEU A 79 23.20 -6.16 16.22
CA LEU A 79 24.33 -6.92 16.74
C LEU A 79 24.16 -7.11 18.26
N LEU A 80 23.68 -8.27 18.64
CA LEU A 80 23.39 -8.61 20.04
C LEU A 80 24.68 -8.92 20.83
N PRO A 81 24.65 -8.82 22.16
CA PRO A 81 25.70 -9.36 23.04
C PRO A 81 25.88 -10.88 22.86
N GLU A 82 27.04 -11.41 23.22
CA GLU A 82 27.33 -12.85 23.10
C GLU A 82 26.37 -13.73 23.90
N GLN A 83 25.89 -13.22 25.04
CA GLN A 83 24.96 -13.93 25.91
C GLN A 83 23.67 -13.15 26.09
N ALA A 84 22.56 -13.89 26.17
CA ALA A 84 21.27 -13.31 26.50
C ALA A 84 21.31 -12.73 27.92
N PRO A 85 20.88 -11.49 28.11
CA PRO A 85 20.84 -10.88 29.44
C PRO A 85 19.72 -11.44 30.34
N GLU A 86 18.74 -12.11 29.74
CA GLU A 86 17.56 -12.67 30.41
C GLU A 86 17.36 -14.13 30.01
N GLU A 87 17.02 -14.99 30.98
CA GLU A 87 16.90 -16.44 30.77
C GLU A 87 15.71 -16.86 29.87
N GLN A 88 14.64 -16.07 29.84
CA GLN A 88 13.42 -16.47 29.14
C GLN A 88 13.19 -15.66 27.85
N ILE A 89 13.00 -14.38 27.97
CA ILE A 89 12.69 -13.48 26.84
C ILE A 89 13.45 -12.18 26.99
N THR A 90 14.36 -11.91 26.07
CA THR A 90 15.00 -10.61 25.99
C THR A 90 14.26 -9.70 25.02
N VAL A 91 13.94 -8.48 25.45
CA VAL A 91 13.27 -7.51 24.59
C VAL A 91 14.27 -6.48 24.07
N VAL A 92 14.38 -6.39 22.74
CA VAL A 92 15.14 -5.34 22.06
C VAL A 92 14.18 -4.25 21.63
N LYS A 93 14.31 -3.06 22.22
CA LYS A 93 13.57 -1.85 21.83
C LYS A 93 14.33 -1.15 20.70
N ILE A 94 13.71 -1.05 19.54
CA ILE A 94 14.28 -0.44 18.33
C ILE A 94 13.55 0.86 18.06
N GLN A 95 14.24 1.99 18.15
CA GLN A 95 13.69 3.27 17.77
C GLN A 95 13.76 3.40 16.25
N LEU A 96 12.64 3.65 15.63
CA LEU A 96 12.55 3.89 14.19
C LEU A 96 12.75 5.38 13.92
N ILE A 97 13.43 5.71 12.83
CA ILE A 97 13.35 7.06 12.28
C ILE A 97 11.92 7.20 11.74
N PRO A 98 11.17 8.23 12.16
CA PRO A 98 9.89 8.51 11.51
C PRO A 98 10.10 8.52 10.02
N ASN A 99 9.23 7.84 9.28
CA ASN A 99 9.31 7.89 7.83
C ASN A 99 8.86 9.29 7.40
N ASP A 100 9.82 10.21 7.31
CA ASP A 100 9.55 11.60 6.91
C ASP A 100 8.93 11.68 5.51
N ASP A 101 9.06 10.60 4.72
CA ASP A 101 8.38 10.43 3.44
C ASP A 101 7.10 9.57 3.57
N TRP A 102 6.15 10.05 4.37
CA TRP A 102 4.89 9.35 4.64
C TRP A 102 4.11 9.01 3.37
N ALA A 103 4.17 9.85 2.35
CA ALA A 103 3.53 9.63 1.06
C ALA A 103 4.41 8.84 0.07
N ASN A 104 5.65 8.48 0.47
CA ASN A 104 6.61 7.75 -0.35
C ASN A 104 6.95 8.48 -1.67
N PHE A 105 7.24 9.78 -1.59
CA PHE A 105 7.66 10.61 -2.73
C PHE A 105 8.94 10.08 -3.39
N GLY A 106 9.79 9.40 -2.60
CA GLY A 106 11.05 8.81 -3.07
C GLY A 106 10.84 7.68 -4.08
N ARG A 107 9.70 6.95 -4.02
CA ARG A 107 9.44 5.72 -4.80
C ARG A 107 9.65 5.90 -6.31
N TYR A 108 9.09 6.95 -6.87
CA TYR A 108 9.15 7.22 -8.31
C TYR A 108 10.03 8.41 -8.69
N LYS A 109 10.72 9.03 -7.72
CA LYS A 109 11.52 10.25 -7.94
C LYS A 109 12.54 10.11 -9.07
N LYS A 110 13.28 8.99 -9.11
CA LYS A 110 14.26 8.70 -10.16
C LYS A 110 13.58 8.50 -11.51
N ALA A 111 12.59 7.61 -11.58
CA ALA A 111 11.85 7.31 -12.80
C ALA A 111 11.14 8.54 -13.37
N ASN A 112 10.58 9.40 -12.50
CA ASN A 112 9.97 10.66 -12.93
C ASN A 112 10.97 11.63 -13.54
N LYS A 113 12.20 11.69 -12.98
CA LYS A 113 13.27 12.55 -13.49
C LYS A 113 13.81 12.08 -14.85
N GLU A 114 13.90 10.77 -15.05
CA GLU A 114 14.41 10.15 -16.28
C GLU A 114 13.37 10.13 -17.41
N LEU A 115 12.10 10.30 -17.07
CA LEU A 115 11.01 10.27 -18.04
C LEU A 115 11.09 11.51 -18.96
N LYS A 116 11.24 11.26 -20.27
CA LYS A 116 11.25 12.31 -21.28
C LYS A 116 9.91 13.05 -21.33
N ALA A 117 9.92 14.33 -21.66
CA ALA A 117 8.68 15.07 -21.90
C ALA A 117 7.85 14.41 -23.01
N PRO A 118 6.50 14.36 -22.87
CA PRO A 118 5.68 13.75 -23.90
C PRO A 118 5.71 14.55 -25.20
N THR A 119 5.70 13.87 -26.33
CA THR A 119 5.50 14.51 -27.62
C THR A 119 4.04 14.94 -27.79
N LYS A 120 3.76 15.86 -28.72
CA LYS A 120 2.39 16.30 -29.03
C LYS A 120 1.48 15.15 -29.50
N LYS A 121 2.06 14.13 -30.15
CA LYS A 121 1.32 12.95 -30.67
C LYS A 121 1.16 11.85 -29.63
N GLU A 122 1.91 11.89 -28.53
CA GLU A 122 1.86 10.86 -27.49
C GLU A 122 0.58 11.00 -26.65
N ASN A 123 -0.14 9.90 -26.50
CA ASN A 123 -1.29 9.79 -25.62
C ASN A 123 -0.89 9.18 -24.27
N ARG A 124 0.07 9.83 -23.58
CA ARG A 124 0.51 9.39 -22.26
C ARG A 124 -0.65 9.33 -21.29
N VAL A 125 -0.80 8.21 -20.61
CA VAL A 125 -1.79 8.00 -19.54
C VAL A 125 -1.07 7.54 -18.29
N VAL A 126 -1.38 8.15 -17.15
CA VAL A 126 -0.85 7.71 -15.84
C VAL A 126 -1.91 6.91 -15.11
N PHE A 127 -1.52 5.77 -14.54
CA PHE A 127 -2.32 4.93 -13.66
C PHE A 127 -1.91 5.21 -12.22
N MET A 128 -2.69 6.02 -11.51
CA MET A 128 -2.49 6.32 -10.10
C MET A 128 -3.22 5.27 -9.25
N GLY A 129 -2.50 4.60 -8.34
CA GLY A 129 -3.13 3.56 -7.54
C GLY A 129 -2.24 2.99 -6.42
N ASN A 130 -2.63 1.83 -5.96
CA ASN A 130 -2.01 1.06 -4.88
C ASN A 130 -1.31 -0.22 -5.39
N SER A 131 -1.30 -1.30 -4.56
CA SER A 131 -0.74 -2.62 -4.92
C SER A 131 -1.37 -3.22 -6.17
N ILE A 132 -2.65 -2.99 -6.43
CA ILE A 132 -3.32 -3.51 -7.62
C ILE A 132 -2.70 -2.91 -8.87
N THR A 133 -2.47 -1.60 -8.90
CA THR A 133 -1.79 -0.93 -10.02
C THR A 133 -0.30 -1.28 -10.09
N GLU A 134 0.40 -1.37 -8.96
CA GLU A 134 1.82 -1.72 -8.93
C GLU A 134 2.07 -3.14 -9.48
N LYS A 135 1.27 -4.12 -9.02
CA LYS A 135 1.37 -5.50 -9.48
C LYS A 135 0.96 -5.67 -10.93
N TRP A 136 0.00 -4.88 -11.41
CA TRP A 136 -0.39 -4.91 -12.83
C TRP A 136 0.79 -4.59 -13.73
N VAL A 137 1.54 -3.51 -13.43
CA VAL A 137 2.77 -3.20 -14.18
C VAL A 137 3.79 -4.34 -14.12
N MET A 138 3.94 -4.99 -12.96
CA MET A 138 4.89 -6.09 -12.78
C MET A 138 4.51 -7.35 -13.58
N PHE A 139 3.21 -7.63 -13.74
CA PHE A 139 2.74 -8.85 -14.39
C PHE A 139 2.44 -8.69 -15.87
N HIS A 140 2.11 -7.47 -16.32
CA HIS A 140 1.74 -7.15 -17.69
C HIS A 140 2.48 -5.88 -18.13
N GLU A 141 3.81 -5.88 -18.07
CA GLU A 141 4.64 -4.74 -18.45
C GLU A 141 4.36 -4.29 -19.89
N ASP A 142 4.17 -5.26 -20.80
CA ASP A 142 3.86 -5.00 -22.22
C ASP A 142 2.57 -4.19 -22.39
N PHE A 143 1.53 -4.46 -21.59
CA PHE A 143 0.30 -3.67 -21.62
C PHE A 143 0.55 -2.18 -21.36
N PHE A 144 1.50 -1.86 -20.48
CA PHE A 144 1.85 -0.47 -20.18
C PHE A 144 2.75 0.15 -21.25
N THR A 145 3.79 -0.57 -21.66
CA THR A 145 4.80 -0.05 -22.58
C THR A 145 4.26 0.14 -24.01
N GLU A 146 3.49 -0.79 -24.53
CA GLU A 146 2.89 -0.73 -25.88
C GLU A 146 1.81 0.36 -26.01
N ASN A 147 1.19 0.78 -24.91
CA ASN A 147 0.12 1.79 -24.93
C ASN A 147 0.57 3.17 -24.42
N ASN A 148 1.87 3.39 -24.14
CA ASN A 148 2.39 4.58 -23.48
C ASN A 148 1.72 4.89 -22.13
N TYR A 149 1.42 3.83 -21.35
CA TYR A 149 0.86 3.95 -20.03
C TYR A 149 1.98 3.95 -18.98
N ILE A 150 1.81 4.73 -17.94
CA ILE A 150 2.76 4.87 -16.84
C ILE A 150 2.10 4.47 -15.55
N GLY A 151 2.55 3.36 -14.97
CA GLY A 151 2.09 2.94 -13.65
C GLY A 151 2.72 3.77 -12.53
N ARG A 152 1.88 4.22 -11.62
CA ARG A 152 2.26 4.94 -10.38
C ARG A 152 1.52 4.35 -9.19
N GLY A 153 1.48 3.00 -9.14
CA GLY A 153 0.96 2.25 -8.01
C GLY A 153 2.01 2.09 -6.91
N ILE A 154 1.60 2.17 -5.65
CA ILE A 154 2.44 1.85 -4.49
C ILE A 154 1.64 0.98 -3.53
N SER A 155 2.14 -0.22 -3.22
CA SER A 155 1.49 -1.18 -2.34
C SER A 155 1.17 -0.59 -0.97
N GLY A 156 -0.03 -0.89 -0.46
CA GLY A 156 -0.50 -0.47 0.86
C GLY A 156 -0.93 1.00 0.96
N GLN A 157 -0.78 1.80 -0.09
CA GLN A 157 -1.12 3.23 -0.03
C GLN A 157 -2.63 3.48 0.02
N THR A 158 -2.98 4.48 0.82
CA THR A 158 -4.32 5.06 0.96
C THR A 158 -4.52 6.25 0.01
N SER A 159 -5.76 6.66 -0.16
CA SER A 159 -6.13 7.82 -0.99
C SER A 159 -5.43 9.12 -0.57
N SER A 160 -5.27 9.35 0.74
CA SER A 160 -4.56 10.50 1.28
C SER A 160 -3.07 10.53 0.91
N GLN A 161 -2.39 9.38 0.93
CA GLN A 161 -1.00 9.28 0.48
C GLN A 161 -0.87 9.51 -1.03
N MET A 162 -1.81 8.98 -1.82
CA MET A 162 -1.87 9.21 -3.27
C MET A 162 -2.10 10.69 -3.60
N LEU A 163 -2.99 11.37 -2.87
CA LEU A 163 -3.26 12.80 -3.04
C LEU A 163 -2.00 13.64 -2.84
N LEU A 164 -1.22 13.38 -1.79
CA LEU A 164 0.02 14.11 -1.53
C LEU A 164 1.05 13.98 -2.66
N ARG A 165 1.21 12.78 -3.24
CA ARG A 165 2.15 12.54 -4.32
C ARG A 165 1.57 12.74 -5.72
N PHE A 166 0.32 13.18 -5.83
CA PHE A 166 -0.35 13.32 -7.13
C PHE A 166 0.36 14.31 -8.06
N LYS A 167 0.84 15.42 -7.53
CA LYS A 167 1.57 16.39 -8.34
C LYS A 167 2.86 15.85 -8.94
N PRO A 168 3.82 15.29 -8.17
CA PRO A 168 5.06 14.76 -8.75
C PRO A 168 4.86 13.52 -9.61
N ASP A 169 3.90 12.66 -9.30
CA ASP A 169 3.72 11.37 -9.95
C ASP A 169 2.68 11.36 -11.08
N VAL A 170 1.89 12.44 -11.21
CA VAL A 170 0.90 12.58 -12.27
C VAL A 170 1.07 13.91 -13.02
N VAL A 171 0.83 15.03 -12.34
CA VAL A 171 0.76 16.34 -13.00
C VAL A 171 2.06 16.70 -13.71
N ASN A 172 3.19 16.52 -13.05
CA ASN A 172 4.51 16.87 -13.59
C ASN A 172 4.93 15.98 -14.77
N LEU A 173 4.29 14.81 -14.94
CA LEU A 173 4.54 13.91 -16.08
C LEU A 173 3.78 14.35 -17.34
N LYS A 174 2.91 15.37 -17.23
CA LYS A 174 2.14 15.97 -18.31
C LYS A 174 1.35 14.93 -19.14
N PRO A 175 0.58 14.03 -18.51
CA PRO A 175 -0.21 13.06 -19.25
C PRO A 175 -1.43 13.73 -19.90
N LYS A 176 -1.99 13.09 -20.94
CA LYS A 176 -3.29 13.49 -21.48
C LYS A 176 -4.45 13.03 -20.61
N ALA A 177 -4.28 11.89 -19.93
CA ALA A 177 -5.28 11.36 -19.00
C ALA A 177 -4.64 10.69 -17.79
N VAL A 178 -5.42 10.57 -16.71
CA VAL A 178 -5.10 9.78 -15.52
C VAL A 178 -6.24 8.82 -15.20
N VAL A 179 -5.89 7.57 -14.89
CA VAL A 179 -6.79 6.57 -14.29
C VAL A 179 -6.51 6.55 -12.79
N ILE A 180 -7.52 6.84 -11.97
CA ILE A 180 -7.42 6.86 -10.51
C ILE A 180 -8.14 5.64 -9.95
N HIS A 181 -7.40 4.75 -9.28
CA HIS A 181 -7.91 3.54 -8.64
C HIS A 181 -7.45 3.48 -7.18
N ALA A 182 -8.31 3.89 -6.25
CA ALA A 182 -8.01 4.07 -4.83
C ALA A 182 -9.18 3.66 -3.94
N GLY A 183 -8.94 3.46 -2.64
CA GLY A 183 -9.96 3.28 -1.61
C GLY A 183 -9.89 1.96 -0.83
N THR A 184 -9.39 0.88 -1.41
CA THR A 184 -9.38 -0.44 -0.73
C THR A 184 -8.54 -0.43 0.56
N ASN A 185 -7.35 0.18 0.53
CA ASN A 185 -6.47 0.27 1.70
C ASN A 185 -6.97 1.25 2.76
N ASP A 186 -7.72 2.26 2.35
CA ASP A 186 -8.42 3.18 3.23
C ASP A 186 -9.50 2.43 4.00
N ILE A 187 -10.37 1.69 3.31
CA ILE A 187 -11.41 0.84 3.89
C ILE A 187 -10.80 -0.19 4.84
N ALA A 188 -9.65 -0.76 4.49
CA ALA A 188 -8.91 -1.70 5.34
C ALA A 188 -8.27 -1.05 6.58
N GLY A 189 -8.25 0.28 6.67
CA GLY A 189 -7.68 1.02 7.80
C GLY A 189 -6.15 1.04 7.83
N ASN A 190 -5.46 0.91 6.69
CA ASN A 190 -3.99 0.82 6.63
C ASN A 190 -3.25 2.00 7.28
N ARG A 191 -3.88 3.14 7.39
CA ARG A 191 -3.31 4.37 8.02
C ARG A 191 -4.22 4.94 9.11
N GLY A 192 -4.99 4.05 9.76
CA GLY A 192 -5.97 4.42 10.75
C GLY A 192 -7.38 4.58 10.19
N PRO A 193 -8.36 4.84 11.05
CA PRO A 193 -9.76 4.99 10.64
C PRO A 193 -9.95 6.26 9.78
N ILE A 194 -10.76 6.11 8.74
CA ILE A 194 -11.15 7.20 7.84
C ILE A 194 -12.59 6.93 7.37
N SER A 195 -13.42 7.92 7.24
CA SER A 195 -14.78 7.78 6.74
C SER A 195 -14.82 7.58 5.23
N ILE A 196 -15.90 6.95 4.72
CA ILE A 196 -16.09 6.77 3.27
C ILE A 196 -16.18 8.12 2.54
N ALA A 197 -16.77 9.12 3.17
CA ALA A 197 -16.83 10.47 2.63
C ALA A 197 -15.42 11.09 2.45
N GLU A 198 -14.56 10.98 3.45
CA GLU A 198 -13.17 11.49 3.37
C GLU A 198 -12.33 10.74 2.32
N ILE A 199 -12.56 9.42 2.16
CA ILE A 199 -11.92 8.66 1.08
C ILE A 199 -12.36 9.20 -0.29
N ALA A 200 -13.66 9.42 -0.44
CA ALA A 200 -14.23 10.00 -1.65
C ALA A 200 -13.68 11.41 -1.93
N ASP A 201 -13.59 12.26 -0.93
CA ASP A 201 -13.04 13.62 -1.04
C ASP A 201 -11.57 13.62 -1.50
N ASN A 202 -10.76 12.71 -0.99
CA ASN A 202 -9.38 12.54 -1.47
C ASN A 202 -9.34 12.17 -2.97
N ILE A 203 -10.21 11.25 -3.41
CA ILE A 203 -10.30 10.83 -4.81
C ILE A 203 -10.80 11.98 -5.68
N PHE A 204 -11.79 12.74 -5.21
CA PHE A 204 -12.35 13.89 -5.93
C PHE A 204 -11.33 15.02 -6.03
N SER A 205 -10.58 15.29 -4.96
CA SER A 205 -9.48 16.27 -4.97
C SER A 205 -8.41 15.93 -6.03
N MET A 206 -8.03 14.64 -6.16
CA MET A 206 -7.12 14.22 -7.23
C MET A 206 -7.71 14.48 -8.62
N ALA A 207 -9.02 14.23 -8.81
CA ALA A 207 -9.70 14.51 -10.06
C ALA A 207 -9.77 16.01 -10.38
N GLU A 208 -10.00 16.84 -9.38
CA GLU A 208 -10.03 18.31 -9.49
C GLU A 208 -8.64 18.86 -9.84
N ILE A 209 -7.59 18.38 -9.16
CA ILE A 209 -6.20 18.75 -9.50
C ILE A 209 -5.87 18.37 -10.95
N ALA A 210 -6.26 17.17 -11.39
CA ALA A 210 -6.06 16.73 -12.77
C ALA A 210 -6.76 17.69 -13.76
N LYS A 211 -8.04 17.98 -13.56
CA LYS A 211 -8.84 18.88 -14.39
C LYS A 211 -8.24 20.29 -14.46
N ALA A 212 -7.81 20.83 -13.30
CA ALA A 212 -7.16 22.15 -13.23
C ALA A 212 -5.84 22.20 -14.03
N ASN A 213 -5.22 21.05 -14.30
CA ASN A 213 -4.01 20.91 -15.12
C ASN A 213 -4.30 20.38 -16.55
N ASN A 214 -5.54 20.47 -17.02
CA ASN A 214 -5.99 19.99 -18.34
C ASN A 214 -5.75 18.49 -18.60
N ILE A 215 -5.73 17.68 -17.55
CA ILE A 215 -5.59 16.24 -17.62
C ILE A 215 -7.00 15.61 -17.57
N LYS A 216 -7.32 14.78 -18.56
CA LYS A 216 -8.58 14.02 -18.57
C LYS A 216 -8.57 12.98 -17.45
N VAL A 217 -9.72 12.72 -16.85
CA VAL A 217 -9.85 11.84 -15.70
C VAL A 217 -10.70 10.63 -16.02
N VAL A 218 -10.25 9.47 -15.59
CA VAL A 218 -11.01 8.22 -15.49
C VAL A 218 -11.04 7.81 -14.03
N LEU A 219 -12.21 7.73 -13.43
CA LEU A 219 -12.40 7.27 -12.06
C LEU A 219 -12.82 5.80 -12.06
N ALA A 220 -11.97 4.93 -11.53
CA ALA A 220 -12.26 3.51 -11.43
C ALA A 220 -13.00 3.17 -10.13
N SER A 221 -13.92 2.21 -10.22
CA SER A 221 -14.52 1.58 -9.04
C SER A 221 -13.47 0.83 -8.24
N VAL A 222 -13.61 0.79 -6.93
CA VAL A 222 -12.89 -0.16 -6.07
C VAL A 222 -13.32 -1.58 -6.44
N LEU A 223 -12.37 -2.51 -6.54
CA LEU A 223 -12.64 -3.91 -6.81
C LEU A 223 -13.44 -4.57 -5.68
N PRO A 224 -14.21 -5.63 -5.97
CA PRO A 224 -14.88 -6.38 -4.92
C PRO A 224 -13.85 -7.05 -3.99
N ALA A 225 -14.15 -7.06 -2.70
CA ALA A 225 -13.42 -7.80 -1.69
C ALA A 225 -14.39 -8.24 -0.59
N SER A 226 -14.31 -9.50 -0.18
CA SER A 226 -15.14 -10.04 0.92
C SER A 226 -14.45 -9.92 2.26
N SER A 227 -13.13 -9.80 2.29
CA SER A 227 -12.33 -9.67 3.52
C SER A 227 -10.95 -9.12 3.19
N TYR A 228 -10.26 -8.65 4.22
CA TYR A 228 -8.84 -8.28 4.16
C TYR A 228 -8.05 -9.17 5.11
N SER A 229 -7.13 -10.00 4.59
CA SER A 229 -6.33 -10.91 5.41
C SER A 229 -5.47 -10.19 6.44
N TRP A 230 -5.06 -8.95 6.14
CA TRP A 230 -4.26 -8.09 7.04
C TRP A 230 -5.11 -7.21 7.97
N SER A 231 -6.43 -7.20 7.81
CA SER A 231 -7.39 -6.45 8.65
C SER A 231 -8.70 -7.23 8.79
N PRO A 232 -8.67 -8.41 9.44
CA PRO A 232 -9.78 -9.37 9.43
C PRO A 232 -11.05 -8.88 10.15
N SER A 233 -10.94 -7.87 11.00
CA SER A 233 -12.09 -7.26 11.70
C SER A 233 -12.88 -6.26 10.82
N VAL A 234 -12.39 -5.95 9.63
CA VAL A 234 -13.06 -5.02 8.72
C VAL A 234 -13.98 -5.76 7.78
N GLU A 235 -15.24 -5.35 7.73
CA GLU A 235 -16.24 -5.82 6.77
C GLU A 235 -16.27 -4.86 5.57
N PRO A 236 -15.70 -5.25 4.39
CA PRO A 236 -15.50 -4.31 3.30
C PRO A 236 -16.71 -4.13 2.39
N ILE A 237 -17.60 -5.12 2.28
CA ILE A 237 -18.64 -5.20 1.23
C ILE A 237 -19.52 -3.95 1.16
N ALA A 238 -20.12 -3.56 2.29
CA ALA A 238 -20.99 -2.38 2.36
C ALA A 238 -20.21 -1.10 2.07
N LYS A 239 -19.00 -0.98 2.62
CA LYS A 239 -18.11 0.18 2.45
C LYS A 239 -17.65 0.36 1.01
N ILE A 240 -17.31 -0.74 0.32
CA ILE A 240 -16.96 -0.72 -1.12
C ILE A 240 -18.16 -0.28 -1.95
N SER A 241 -19.36 -0.81 -1.65
CA SER A 241 -20.58 -0.44 -2.35
C SER A 241 -20.89 1.05 -2.20
N GLU A 242 -20.79 1.59 -0.98
CA GLU A 242 -21.00 3.00 -0.68
C GLU A 242 -19.99 3.89 -1.40
N LEU A 243 -18.68 3.58 -1.31
CA LEU A 243 -17.64 4.36 -1.97
C LEU A 243 -17.82 4.35 -3.50
N ASN A 244 -18.13 3.19 -4.10
CA ASN A 244 -18.35 3.07 -5.53
C ASN A 244 -19.58 3.88 -5.99
N ALA A 245 -20.62 3.94 -5.17
CA ALA A 245 -21.80 4.78 -5.45
C ALA A 245 -21.43 6.28 -5.45
N LEU A 246 -20.63 6.75 -4.49
CA LEU A 246 -20.14 8.12 -4.42
C LEU A 246 -19.26 8.47 -5.63
N ILE A 247 -18.29 7.61 -5.98
CA ILE A 247 -17.40 7.81 -7.14
C ILE A 247 -18.23 7.89 -8.44
N LYS A 248 -19.19 6.99 -8.62
CA LYS A 248 -20.07 6.96 -9.79
C LYS A 248 -20.93 8.22 -9.90
N ALA A 249 -21.51 8.66 -8.79
CA ALA A 249 -22.33 9.88 -8.73
C ALA A 249 -21.50 11.13 -9.05
N TYR A 250 -20.31 11.24 -8.46
CA TYR A 250 -19.37 12.34 -8.72
C TYR A 250 -18.93 12.37 -10.18
N ALA A 251 -18.56 11.22 -10.73
CA ALA A 251 -18.16 11.11 -12.13
C ALA A 251 -19.28 11.58 -13.08
N LYS A 252 -20.52 11.15 -12.83
CA LYS A 252 -21.69 11.58 -13.61
C LYS A 252 -21.91 13.09 -13.52
N LYS A 253 -21.90 13.65 -12.29
CA LYS A 253 -22.11 15.09 -12.05
C LYS A 253 -21.05 15.95 -12.76
N ASN A 254 -19.81 15.48 -12.77
CA ASN A 254 -18.67 16.24 -13.30
C ASN A 254 -18.29 15.87 -14.75
N ARG A 255 -19.08 15.05 -15.43
CA ARG A 255 -18.84 14.57 -16.80
C ARG A 255 -17.46 13.89 -16.94
N ILE A 256 -17.09 13.11 -15.92
CA ILE A 256 -15.88 12.29 -15.88
C ILE A 256 -16.26 10.85 -16.27
N VAL A 257 -15.36 10.15 -16.94
CA VAL A 257 -15.56 8.74 -17.27
C VAL A 257 -15.46 7.90 -16.00
N TYR A 258 -16.55 7.19 -15.68
CA TYR A 258 -16.56 6.16 -14.63
C TYR A 258 -16.17 4.82 -15.27
N LEU A 259 -15.18 4.16 -14.71
CA LEU A 259 -14.67 2.85 -15.12
C LEU A 259 -15.14 1.80 -14.11
N ASP A 260 -16.05 0.97 -14.55
CA ASP A 260 -16.62 -0.09 -13.72
C ASP A 260 -15.79 -1.38 -13.83
N TYR A 261 -14.87 -1.56 -12.93
CA TYR A 261 -14.18 -2.83 -12.72
C TYR A 261 -14.96 -3.78 -11.79
N TYR A 262 -15.81 -3.21 -10.91
CA TYR A 262 -16.50 -4.00 -9.89
C TYR A 262 -17.47 -5.02 -10.51
N THR A 263 -18.33 -4.58 -11.39
CA THR A 263 -19.41 -5.42 -11.94
C THR A 263 -18.91 -6.69 -12.63
N PRO A 264 -17.91 -6.69 -13.51
CA PRO A 264 -17.43 -7.91 -14.16
C PRO A 264 -16.55 -8.80 -13.27
N MET A 265 -16.15 -8.33 -12.08
CA MET A 265 -15.23 -9.05 -11.19
C MET A 265 -15.87 -9.52 -9.87
N VAL A 266 -17.15 -9.18 -9.64
CA VAL A 266 -17.85 -9.54 -8.38
C VAL A 266 -18.52 -10.90 -8.49
N ASN A 267 -18.38 -11.73 -7.45
CA ASN A 267 -19.12 -13.00 -7.29
C ASN A 267 -20.47 -12.80 -6.57
N ALA A 268 -21.21 -13.90 -6.38
CA ALA A 268 -22.51 -13.88 -5.70
C ALA A 268 -22.43 -13.39 -4.24
N ASP A 269 -21.31 -13.64 -3.56
CA ASP A 269 -21.05 -13.25 -2.16
C ASP A 269 -20.46 -11.84 -2.05
N LYS A 270 -20.51 -11.04 -3.12
CA LYS A 270 -19.95 -9.67 -3.20
C LYS A 270 -18.43 -9.57 -3.02
N GLY A 271 -17.71 -10.70 -3.07
CA GLY A 271 -16.26 -10.76 -3.10
C GLY A 271 -15.71 -10.82 -4.53
N LEU A 272 -14.38 -10.83 -4.65
CA LEU A 272 -13.69 -11.04 -5.91
C LEU A 272 -13.93 -12.46 -6.42
N ILE A 273 -14.24 -12.61 -7.71
CA ILE A 273 -14.34 -13.93 -8.38
C ILE A 273 -13.01 -14.67 -8.17
N LYS A 274 -13.06 -15.86 -7.57
CA LYS A 274 -11.88 -16.65 -7.21
C LYS A 274 -10.94 -16.92 -8.39
N ALA A 275 -11.48 -17.15 -9.59
CA ALA A 275 -10.68 -17.36 -10.81
C ALA A 275 -9.87 -16.12 -11.20
N TYR A 276 -10.29 -14.93 -10.81
CA TYR A 276 -9.63 -13.65 -11.15
C TYR A 276 -8.73 -13.12 -10.04
N GLY A 277 -8.71 -13.77 -8.85
CA GLY A 277 -7.96 -13.32 -7.69
C GLY A 277 -6.76 -14.19 -7.35
N ARG A 278 -5.69 -13.59 -6.88
CA ARG A 278 -4.58 -14.26 -6.17
C ARG A 278 -4.94 -14.49 -4.70
N ASP A 279 -5.73 -13.59 -4.18
CA ASP A 279 -6.32 -13.59 -2.85
C ASP A 279 -7.71 -12.92 -2.94
N THR A 280 -8.30 -12.54 -1.81
CA THR A 280 -9.63 -11.90 -1.76
C THR A 280 -9.66 -10.47 -2.27
N VAL A 281 -8.53 -9.88 -2.69
CA VAL A 281 -8.38 -8.46 -3.04
C VAL A 281 -7.62 -8.23 -4.33
N HIS A 282 -6.51 -8.98 -4.55
CA HIS A 282 -5.58 -8.72 -5.64
C HIS A 282 -5.88 -9.59 -6.86
N PRO A 283 -6.03 -8.98 -8.03
CA PRO A 283 -6.16 -9.73 -9.28
C PRO A 283 -4.95 -10.62 -9.56
N ASN A 284 -5.19 -11.76 -10.20
CA ASN A 284 -4.19 -12.56 -10.89
C ASN A 284 -4.09 -12.13 -12.36
N LEU A 285 -3.38 -12.89 -13.21
CA LEU A 285 -3.23 -12.59 -14.63
C LEU A 285 -4.58 -12.54 -15.37
N ASP A 286 -5.47 -13.49 -15.10
CA ASP A 286 -6.82 -13.52 -15.70
C ASP A 286 -7.65 -12.32 -15.24
N GLY A 287 -7.54 -11.92 -13.97
CA GLY A 287 -8.20 -10.73 -13.44
C GLY A 287 -7.75 -9.45 -14.15
N TYR A 288 -6.44 -9.29 -14.39
CA TYR A 288 -5.95 -8.16 -15.16
C TYR A 288 -6.39 -8.22 -16.63
N ALA A 289 -6.45 -9.40 -17.24
CA ALA A 289 -6.96 -9.56 -18.60
C ALA A 289 -8.44 -9.11 -18.74
N ILE A 290 -9.24 -9.25 -17.69
CA ILE A 290 -10.60 -8.67 -17.66
C ILE A 290 -10.56 -7.13 -17.55
N MET A 291 -9.62 -6.57 -16.77
CA MET A 291 -9.53 -5.12 -16.54
C MET A 291 -9.01 -4.34 -17.78
N GLU A 292 -8.15 -4.94 -18.58
CA GLU A 292 -7.46 -4.30 -19.71
C GLU A 292 -8.40 -3.74 -20.79
N PRO A 293 -9.34 -4.51 -21.36
CA PRO A 293 -10.25 -3.98 -22.38
C PRO A 293 -11.16 -2.89 -21.80
N LEU A 294 -11.54 -2.97 -20.54
CA LEU A 294 -12.39 -1.99 -19.88
C LEU A 294 -11.68 -0.64 -19.74
N VAL A 295 -10.43 -0.65 -19.27
CA VAL A 295 -9.67 0.60 -19.11
C VAL A 295 -9.29 1.20 -20.47
N LYS A 296 -8.95 0.39 -21.47
CA LYS A 296 -8.71 0.89 -22.84
C LYS A 296 -9.94 1.61 -23.40
N ALA A 297 -11.12 1.03 -23.24
CA ALA A 297 -12.38 1.65 -23.66
C ALA A 297 -12.67 2.94 -22.89
N ALA A 298 -12.42 2.96 -21.57
CA ALA A 298 -12.61 4.15 -20.73
C ALA A 298 -11.64 5.29 -21.11
N ILE A 299 -10.36 4.98 -21.34
CA ILE A 299 -9.35 5.95 -21.79
C ILE A 299 -9.72 6.53 -23.16
N LYS A 300 -10.11 5.67 -24.11
CA LYS A 300 -10.58 6.12 -25.44
C LYS A 300 -11.77 7.08 -25.34
N LYS A 301 -12.68 6.84 -24.38
CA LYS A 301 -13.84 7.72 -24.16
C LYS A 301 -13.45 9.04 -23.50
N ALA A 302 -12.36 9.07 -22.72
CA ALA A 302 -11.91 10.26 -22.02
C ALA A 302 -11.11 11.21 -22.91
N LEU A 303 -10.33 10.66 -23.86
CA LEU A 303 -9.48 11.39 -24.81
C LEU A 303 -10.29 11.89 -26.02
#